data_b75dc069ad1401de38e1f8558c33f1ca
#
_entry.id   b75dc069ad1401de38e1f8558c33f1ca
#
_cell.length_a   1.000
_cell.length_b   1.000
_cell.length_c   1.000
_cell.angle_alpha   90.00
_cell.angle_beta   90.00
_cell.angle_gamma   90.00
#
_symmetry.space_group_name_H-M   'P 1'
#
loop_
_entity.id
_entity.type
_entity.pdbx_description
1 polymer ?
#
loop_
_entity_poly.entity_id
_entity_poly.type
_entity_poly.pdbx_seq_one_letter_code
_entity_poly.pdbx_strand_id
1 'polypeptide(L)'
;MIVGFVKERPAWEYRVAVIPQTVKQLIADGHQVFAEVGAGERAGFSNEQYVNAGATMLNSAEEVYAKSEFMAKIWAPKEDEYTYLHEDLWILAHFESYKHPELLAVWQKYKINALALERLPRLSRVQDIDTLSSQHNLAGYKAALLTMDMQTKSVPMMITAAGTLMPLKALVIGSGVSGLQAMATLQRMGAQVWGSDIRPEAEEQVKSLGAHFISSQPEEINKILPNSDIVITAVSVLSEKVPQVLSKQQLQILPRGAVVLDMAGGNVETGIDGRLLDNEHYKLLSDSHLASDVTESASMLHSRNVYNFIKRFDAIKKDKEVWSQILWTQAEK
;
A
#
# COMPACT_ATOMS: atom_id res chain seq x y z
N MET A 1 -15.78 -0.45 -23.59
CA MET A 1 -16.02 0.56 -22.54
C MET A 1 -15.11 1.77 -22.77
N ILE A 2 -15.51 2.90 -22.25
CA ILE A 2 -14.68 4.11 -22.19
C ILE A 2 -14.05 4.17 -20.79
N VAL A 3 -12.73 4.01 -20.71
CA VAL A 3 -11.97 4.01 -19.46
C VAL A 3 -11.29 5.34 -19.26
N GLY A 4 -11.51 5.98 -18.10
CA GLY A 4 -10.88 7.22 -17.71
C GLY A 4 -9.94 7.07 -16.52
N PHE A 5 -8.90 7.91 -16.45
CA PHE A 5 -8.08 8.10 -15.27
C PHE A 5 -7.57 9.53 -15.17
N VAL A 6 -7.37 10.00 -13.96
CA VAL A 6 -7.04 11.40 -13.65
C VAL A 6 -5.83 11.46 -12.71
N LYS A 7 -5.33 12.66 -12.46
CA LYS A 7 -4.36 12.90 -11.39
C LYS A 7 -4.95 12.51 -10.05
N GLU A 8 -4.15 11.85 -9.21
CA GLU A 8 -4.53 11.64 -7.83
C GLU A 8 -4.47 12.96 -7.05
N ARG A 9 -5.48 13.19 -6.20
CA ARG A 9 -5.63 14.45 -5.47
C ARG A 9 -4.73 14.62 -4.26
N PRO A 10 -4.47 13.57 -3.44
CA PRO A 10 -3.59 13.73 -2.28
C PRO A 10 -2.19 14.19 -2.68
N ALA A 11 -1.64 15.18 -1.98
CA ALA A 11 -0.33 15.76 -2.29
C ALA A 11 0.81 14.74 -2.15
N TRP A 12 0.66 13.75 -1.29
CA TRP A 12 1.62 12.66 -1.07
C TRP A 12 1.46 11.48 -2.03
N GLU A 13 0.38 11.41 -2.83
CA GLU A 13 0.16 10.32 -3.77
C GLU A 13 0.84 10.61 -5.11
N TYR A 14 1.89 9.87 -5.40
CA TYR A 14 2.67 10.02 -6.64
C TYR A 14 2.33 8.99 -7.70
N ARG A 15 1.63 7.91 -7.34
CA ARG A 15 1.24 6.84 -8.27
C ARG A 15 0.18 7.31 -9.26
N VAL A 16 0.06 6.56 -10.35
CA VAL A 16 -1.04 6.67 -11.32
C VAL A 16 -1.73 5.32 -11.49
N ALA A 17 -3.05 5.32 -11.62
CA ALA A 17 -3.83 4.09 -11.71
C ALA A 17 -3.59 3.32 -13.01
N VAL A 18 -3.31 4.02 -14.11
CA VAL A 18 -3.11 3.43 -15.45
C VAL A 18 -1.82 3.97 -16.07
N ILE A 19 -0.90 3.07 -16.45
CA ILE A 19 0.35 3.41 -17.14
C ILE A 19 0.23 3.27 -18.67
N PRO A 20 1.13 3.86 -19.48
CA PRO A 20 1.07 3.77 -20.95
C PRO A 20 1.00 2.34 -21.50
N GLN A 21 1.72 1.40 -20.89
CA GLN A 21 1.66 -0.01 -21.31
C GLN A 21 0.25 -0.58 -21.14
N THR A 22 -0.43 -0.27 -20.07
CA THR A 22 -1.83 -0.70 -19.82
C THR A 22 -2.81 -0.03 -20.78
N VAL A 23 -2.60 1.27 -21.09
CA VAL A 23 -3.38 1.94 -22.14
C VAL A 23 -3.31 1.16 -23.45
N LYS A 24 -2.10 0.80 -23.88
CA LYS A 24 -1.91 0.03 -25.11
C LYS A 24 -2.66 -1.31 -25.11
N GLN A 25 -2.71 -1.98 -23.94
CA GLN A 25 -3.45 -3.24 -23.79
C GLN A 25 -4.97 -3.01 -23.85
N LEU A 26 -5.48 -1.96 -23.16
CA LEU A 26 -6.90 -1.61 -23.18
C LEU A 26 -7.38 -1.24 -24.60
N ILE A 27 -6.58 -0.47 -25.35
CA ILE A 27 -6.87 -0.12 -26.74
C ILE A 27 -6.91 -1.38 -27.62
N ALA A 28 -5.95 -2.30 -27.44
CA ALA A 28 -5.92 -3.57 -28.17
C ALA A 28 -7.13 -4.48 -27.87
N ASP A 29 -7.68 -4.38 -26.65
CA ASP A 29 -8.92 -5.07 -26.24
C ASP A 29 -10.21 -4.34 -26.68
N GLY A 30 -10.09 -3.24 -27.46
CA GLY A 30 -11.22 -2.50 -28.03
C GLY A 30 -11.84 -1.44 -27.08
N HIS A 31 -11.15 -1.05 -26.04
CA HIS A 31 -11.57 0.05 -25.16
C HIS A 31 -11.10 1.40 -25.71
N GLN A 32 -11.80 2.48 -25.36
CA GLN A 32 -11.31 3.84 -25.50
C GLN A 32 -10.73 4.30 -24.17
N VAL A 33 -9.64 5.08 -24.20
CA VAL A 33 -8.98 5.54 -22.99
C VAL A 33 -8.83 7.07 -23.00
N PHE A 34 -9.37 7.73 -21.97
CA PHE A 34 -9.19 9.14 -21.70
C PHE A 34 -8.33 9.36 -20.46
N ALA A 35 -7.42 10.32 -20.54
CA ALA A 35 -6.52 10.66 -19.45
C ALA A 35 -6.45 12.17 -19.22
N GLU A 36 -6.40 12.60 -17.97
CA GLU A 36 -6.10 13.98 -17.63
C GLU A 36 -4.64 14.32 -17.98
N VAL A 37 -4.39 15.46 -18.63
CA VAL A 37 -3.03 15.96 -18.92
C VAL A 37 -2.22 16.02 -17.61
N GLY A 38 -1.04 15.39 -17.60
CA GLY A 38 -0.15 15.30 -16.44
C GLY A 38 -0.51 14.22 -15.43
N ALA A 39 -1.49 13.35 -15.68
CA ALA A 39 -1.89 12.30 -14.73
C ALA A 39 -0.75 11.36 -14.33
N GLY A 40 0.17 11.06 -15.26
CA GLY A 40 1.29 10.15 -15.01
C GLY A 40 2.62 10.83 -14.67
N GLU A 41 2.70 12.15 -14.72
CA GLU A 41 3.99 12.87 -14.61
C GLU A 41 4.70 12.60 -13.29
N ARG A 42 3.97 12.59 -12.19
CA ARG A 42 4.52 12.28 -10.86
C ARG A 42 5.03 10.84 -10.74
N ALA A 43 4.52 9.94 -11.57
CA ALA A 43 4.94 8.54 -11.66
C ALA A 43 6.01 8.30 -12.75
N GLY A 44 6.51 9.35 -13.40
CA GLY A 44 7.54 9.26 -14.44
C GLY A 44 7.01 8.99 -15.85
N PHE A 45 5.69 9.08 -16.09
CA PHE A 45 5.08 8.85 -17.40
C PHE A 45 4.59 10.15 -18.02
N SER A 46 5.17 10.52 -19.18
CA SER A 46 4.82 11.75 -19.89
C SER A 46 3.50 11.64 -20.66
N ASN A 47 2.86 12.79 -20.94
CA ASN A 47 1.66 12.86 -21.78
C ASN A 47 1.91 12.25 -23.17
N GLU A 48 3.11 12.45 -23.74
CA GLU A 48 3.48 11.88 -25.04
C GLU A 48 3.48 10.34 -25.03
N GLN A 49 3.96 9.72 -23.95
CA GLN A 49 3.91 8.26 -23.81
C GLN A 49 2.47 7.74 -23.79
N TYR A 50 1.54 8.46 -23.17
CA TYR A 50 0.11 8.10 -23.18
C TYR A 50 -0.52 8.27 -24.58
N VAL A 51 -0.24 9.37 -25.27
CA VAL A 51 -0.71 9.58 -26.65
C VAL A 51 -0.17 8.49 -27.58
N ASN A 52 1.12 8.16 -27.49
CA ASN A 52 1.75 7.09 -28.28
C ASN A 52 1.17 5.70 -27.96
N ALA A 53 0.63 5.51 -26.75
CA ALA A 53 -0.07 4.29 -26.37
C ALA A 53 -1.54 4.23 -26.84
N GLY A 54 -2.09 5.35 -27.37
CA GLY A 54 -3.44 5.44 -27.91
C GLY A 54 -4.46 6.14 -26.98
N ALA A 55 -4.03 6.74 -25.87
CA ALA A 55 -4.94 7.53 -25.02
C ALA A 55 -5.24 8.89 -25.64
N THR A 56 -6.45 9.38 -25.40
CA THR A 56 -6.81 10.77 -25.68
C THR A 56 -6.61 11.59 -24.40
N MET A 57 -5.70 12.57 -24.46
CA MET A 57 -5.44 13.46 -23.33
C MET A 57 -6.48 14.59 -23.30
N LEU A 58 -7.03 14.86 -22.11
CA LEU A 58 -8.01 15.92 -21.84
C LEU A 58 -7.45 16.90 -20.80
N ASN A 59 -7.88 18.16 -20.88
CA ASN A 59 -7.26 19.23 -20.10
C ASN A 59 -7.66 19.23 -18.63
N SER A 60 -8.80 18.63 -18.29
CA SER A 60 -9.32 18.60 -16.91
C SER A 60 -9.86 17.23 -16.52
N ALA A 61 -9.90 16.99 -15.21
CA ALA A 61 -10.58 15.82 -14.67
C ALA A 61 -12.07 15.80 -15.03
N GLU A 62 -12.74 16.95 -14.98
CA GLU A 62 -14.15 17.10 -15.34
C GLU A 62 -14.45 16.52 -16.74
N GLU A 63 -13.61 16.88 -17.72
CA GLU A 63 -13.75 16.37 -19.10
C GLU A 63 -13.56 14.84 -19.16
N VAL A 64 -12.61 14.30 -18.36
CA VAL A 64 -12.36 12.86 -18.30
C VAL A 64 -13.56 12.14 -17.70
N TYR A 65 -14.05 12.60 -16.54
CA TYR A 65 -15.23 12.03 -15.90
C TYR A 65 -16.46 12.04 -16.82
N ALA A 66 -16.74 13.19 -17.45
CA ALA A 66 -17.90 13.37 -18.33
C ALA A 66 -17.94 12.42 -19.54
N LYS A 67 -16.77 11.93 -19.99
CA LYS A 67 -16.66 11.03 -21.14
C LYS A 67 -16.49 9.56 -20.77
N SER A 68 -16.25 9.25 -19.50
CA SER A 68 -15.90 7.91 -19.05
C SER A 68 -17.12 7.12 -18.57
N GLU A 69 -17.17 5.84 -18.90
CA GLU A 69 -18.09 4.84 -18.33
C GLU A 69 -17.47 4.17 -17.10
N PHE A 70 -16.14 4.13 -17.07
CA PHE A 70 -15.34 3.45 -16.04
C PHE A 70 -14.13 4.29 -15.66
N MET A 71 -14.04 4.70 -14.39
CA MET A 71 -12.90 5.43 -13.84
C MET A 71 -11.99 4.48 -13.07
N ALA A 72 -10.70 4.49 -13.40
CA ALA A 72 -9.66 3.81 -12.63
C ALA A 72 -8.87 4.84 -11.81
N LYS A 73 -8.83 4.66 -10.49
CA LYS A 73 -8.12 5.55 -9.56
C LYS A 73 -7.35 4.73 -8.52
N ILE A 74 -6.35 5.34 -7.89
CA ILE A 74 -5.73 4.79 -6.67
C ILE A 74 -6.70 4.99 -5.50
N TRP A 75 -7.15 6.22 -5.28
CA TRP A 75 -8.04 6.62 -4.19
C TRP A 75 -9.41 7.05 -4.69
N ALA A 76 -10.42 6.84 -3.85
CA ALA A 76 -11.77 7.35 -4.11
C ALA A 76 -11.76 8.83 -4.47
N PRO A 77 -12.76 9.31 -5.26
CA PRO A 77 -12.93 10.73 -5.53
C PRO A 77 -12.95 11.55 -4.24
N LYS A 78 -12.30 12.71 -4.26
CA LYS A 78 -12.35 13.69 -3.18
C LYS A 78 -13.51 14.66 -3.40
N GLU A 79 -13.84 15.48 -2.39
CA GLU A 79 -15.01 16.35 -2.40
C GLU A 79 -15.05 17.31 -3.61
N ASP A 80 -13.89 17.78 -4.07
CA ASP A 80 -13.74 18.62 -5.27
C ASP A 80 -14.07 17.90 -6.59
N GLU A 81 -14.05 16.56 -6.58
CA GLU A 81 -14.41 15.72 -7.72
C GLU A 81 -15.88 15.29 -7.70
N TYR A 82 -16.63 15.50 -6.60
CA TYR A 82 -18.02 15.02 -6.48
C TYR A 82 -18.96 15.63 -7.53
N THR A 83 -18.71 16.85 -7.96
CA THR A 83 -19.49 17.53 -9.01
C THR A 83 -19.32 16.92 -10.40
N TYR A 84 -18.28 16.11 -10.61
CA TYR A 84 -18.01 15.42 -11.88
C TYR A 84 -18.68 14.04 -11.95
N LEU A 85 -19.19 13.54 -10.81
CA LEU A 85 -19.82 12.23 -10.74
C LEU A 85 -21.18 12.25 -11.45
N HIS A 86 -21.48 11.19 -12.18
CA HIS A 86 -22.76 11.00 -12.87
C HIS A 86 -23.32 9.61 -12.64
N GLU A 87 -24.61 9.45 -12.86
CA GLU A 87 -25.34 8.19 -12.72
C GLU A 87 -24.68 7.09 -13.59
N ASP A 88 -24.64 5.86 -13.06
CA ASP A 88 -24.09 4.65 -13.67
C ASP A 88 -22.57 4.63 -13.91
N LEU A 89 -21.82 5.67 -13.49
CA LEU A 89 -20.36 5.67 -13.56
C LEU A 89 -19.77 4.57 -12.68
N TRP A 90 -18.94 3.71 -13.25
CA TRP A 90 -18.14 2.74 -12.51
C TRP A 90 -16.86 3.39 -12.02
N ILE A 91 -16.54 3.22 -10.73
CA ILE A 91 -15.28 3.72 -10.16
C ILE A 91 -14.57 2.58 -9.43
N LEU A 92 -13.40 2.20 -9.92
CA LEU A 92 -12.51 1.22 -9.29
C LEU A 92 -11.40 1.95 -8.53
N ALA A 93 -11.42 1.89 -7.22
CA ALA A 93 -10.47 2.61 -6.35
C ALA A 93 -10.41 2.01 -4.95
N HIS A 94 -9.45 2.47 -4.13
CA HIS A 94 -9.49 2.32 -2.68
C HIS A 94 -10.41 3.39 -2.09
N PHE A 95 -11.52 2.97 -1.50
CA PHE A 95 -12.53 3.86 -0.91
C PHE A 95 -12.33 4.05 0.60
N GLU A 96 -11.45 3.27 1.22
CA GLU A 96 -11.32 3.19 2.67
C GLU A 96 -12.67 2.89 3.36
N SER A 97 -13.49 2.06 2.73
CA SER A 97 -14.89 1.78 3.07
C SER A 97 -15.11 1.30 4.51
N TYR A 98 -14.11 0.68 5.12
CA TYR A 98 -14.13 0.26 6.51
C TYR A 98 -13.84 1.40 7.48
N LYS A 99 -13.02 2.39 7.07
CA LYS A 99 -12.70 3.57 7.89
C LYS A 99 -13.79 4.65 7.79
N HIS A 100 -14.40 4.75 6.60
CA HIS A 100 -15.33 5.80 6.24
C HIS A 100 -16.66 5.23 5.70
N PRO A 101 -17.38 4.39 6.50
CA PRO A 101 -18.64 3.79 6.07
C PRO A 101 -19.73 4.83 5.76
N GLU A 102 -19.65 6.03 6.37
CA GLU A 102 -20.58 7.16 6.12
C GLU A 102 -20.54 7.65 4.66
N LEU A 103 -19.43 7.47 3.95
CA LEU A 103 -19.31 7.89 2.54
C LEU A 103 -20.17 7.03 1.59
N LEU A 104 -20.65 5.87 2.03
CA LEU A 104 -21.59 5.07 1.22
C LEU A 104 -22.82 5.89 0.79
N ALA A 105 -23.37 6.70 1.69
CA ALA A 105 -24.50 7.57 1.39
C ALA A 105 -24.18 8.62 0.29
N VAL A 106 -22.93 9.09 0.24
CA VAL A 106 -22.47 10.00 -0.81
C VAL A 106 -22.48 9.31 -2.17
N TRP A 107 -21.90 8.12 -2.26
CA TRP A 107 -21.84 7.36 -3.52
C TRP A 107 -23.23 6.94 -4.02
N GLN A 108 -24.12 6.58 -3.11
CA GLN A 108 -25.51 6.27 -3.43
C GLN A 108 -26.28 7.51 -3.91
N LYS A 109 -26.04 8.69 -3.32
CA LYS A 109 -26.62 9.96 -3.77
C LYS A 109 -26.27 10.29 -5.22
N TYR A 110 -25.01 10.07 -5.62
CA TYR A 110 -24.55 10.29 -6.99
C TYR A 110 -24.84 9.10 -7.91
N LYS A 111 -25.43 8.02 -7.39
CA LYS A 111 -25.78 6.80 -8.13
C LYS A 111 -24.61 6.18 -8.91
N ILE A 112 -23.42 6.27 -8.37
CA ILE A 112 -22.24 5.62 -8.94
C ILE A 112 -22.16 4.16 -8.53
N ASN A 113 -21.40 3.37 -9.29
CA ASN A 113 -21.06 2.00 -8.97
C ASN A 113 -19.64 1.94 -8.36
N ALA A 114 -19.55 2.05 -7.05
CA ALA A 114 -18.27 2.04 -6.32
C ALA A 114 -17.73 0.62 -6.17
N LEU A 115 -16.61 0.33 -6.84
CA LEU A 115 -15.87 -0.92 -6.77
C LEU A 115 -14.68 -0.73 -5.81
N ALA A 116 -14.90 -1.11 -4.55
CA ALA A 116 -13.95 -0.89 -3.46
C ALA A 116 -12.86 -1.97 -3.44
N LEU A 117 -11.66 -1.63 -3.90
CA LEU A 117 -10.53 -2.56 -4.05
C LEU A 117 -10.10 -3.21 -2.72
N GLU A 118 -10.23 -2.51 -1.60
CA GLU A 118 -9.91 -3.04 -0.28
C GLU A 118 -10.91 -4.08 0.23
N ARG A 119 -12.07 -4.20 -0.40
CA ARG A 119 -13.09 -5.20 -0.07
C ARG A 119 -12.94 -6.50 -0.86
N LEU A 120 -11.95 -6.57 -1.75
CA LEU A 120 -11.68 -7.79 -2.53
C LEU A 120 -11.35 -8.95 -1.59
N PRO A 121 -12.06 -10.10 -1.68
CA PRO A 121 -11.77 -11.25 -0.83
C PRO A 121 -10.42 -11.87 -1.18
N ARG A 122 -9.70 -12.36 -0.16
CA ARG A 122 -8.37 -12.99 -0.34
C ARG A 122 -8.50 -14.42 -0.84
N LEU A 123 -8.82 -14.56 -2.12
CA LEU A 123 -9.02 -15.84 -2.80
C LEU A 123 -8.00 -15.99 -3.93
N SER A 124 -7.45 -17.20 -4.08
CA SER A 124 -6.42 -17.47 -5.10
C SER A 124 -6.84 -17.09 -6.52
N ARG A 125 -8.13 -17.25 -6.85
CA ARG A 125 -8.68 -16.93 -8.18
C ARG A 125 -8.76 -15.44 -8.51
N VAL A 126 -8.55 -14.55 -7.54
CA VAL A 126 -8.58 -13.08 -7.71
C VAL A 126 -7.28 -12.39 -7.26
N GLN A 127 -6.21 -13.15 -7.01
CA GLN A 127 -4.91 -12.58 -6.63
C GLN A 127 -4.32 -11.64 -7.67
N ASP A 128 -4.60 -11.87 -8.94
CA ASP A 128 -4.13 -11.05 -10.06
C ASP A 128 -4.78 -9.65 -10.13
N ILE A 129 -5.85 -9.43 -9.37
CA ILE A 129 -6.54 -8.14 -9.21
C ILE A 129 -6.40 -7.55 -7.80
N ASP A 130 -5.68 -8.23 -6.90
CA ASP A 130 -5.46 -7.77 -5.50
C ASP A 130 -4.39 -6.67 -5.45
N THR A 131 -4.87 -5.44 -5.48
CA THR A 131 -4.03 -4.24 -5.36
C THR A 131 -3.43 -4.09 -3.96
N LEU A 132 -4.14 -4.49 -2.90
CA LEU A 132 -3.61 -4.38 -1.53
C LEU A 132 -2.34 -5.19 -1.37
N SER A 133 -2.35 -6.47 -1.78
CA SER A 133 -1.18 -7.33 -1.66
C SER A 133 0.00 -6.82 -2.49
N SER A 134 -0.25 -6.35 -3.73
CA SER A 134 0.81 -5.81 -4.58
C SER A 134 1.45 -4.54 -4.00
N GLN A 135 0.65 -3.63 -3.46
CA GLN A 135 1.13 -2.37 -2.88
C GLN A 135 1.79 -2.59 -1.51
N HIS A 136 1.23 -3.45 -0.66
CA HIS A 136 1.81 -3.80 0.63
C HIS A 136 3.19 -4.46 0.50
N ASN A 137 3.42 -5.23 -0.57
CA ASN A 137 4.74 -5.80 -0.85
C ASN A 137 5.78 -4.68 -1.06
N LEU A 138 5.48 -3.69 -1.91
CA LEU A 138 6.37 -2.55 -2.15
C LEU A 138 6.53 -1.66 -0.92
N ALA A 139 5.48 -1.48 -0.12
CA ALA A 139 5.56 -0.75 1.14
C ALA A 139 6.53 -1.42 2.13
N GLY A 140 6.49 -2.76 2.26
CA GLY A 140 7.43 -3.50 3.09
C GLY A 140 8.88 -3.39 2.61
N TYR A 141 9.10 -3.43 1.30
CA TYR A 141 10.42 -3.16 0.71
C TYR A 141 10.92 -1.75 1.05
N LYS A 142 10.07 -0.72 0.86
CA LYS A 142 10.44 0.67 1.15
C LYS A 142 10.70 0.90 2.63
N ALA A 143 9.91 0.30 3.51
CA ALA A 143 10.09 0.38 4.96
C ALA A 143 11.48 -0.12 5.39
N ALA A 144 11.92 -1.25 4.85
CA ALA A 144 13.26 -1.76 5.13
C ALA A 144 14.34 -0.81 4.65
N LEU A 145 14.24 -0.26 3.43
CA LEU A 145 15.22 0.70 2.90
C LEU A 145 15.30 1.96 3.76
N LEU A 146 14.17 2.55 4.12
CA LEU A 146 14.14 3.78 4.93
C LEU A 146 14.74 3.56 6.32
N THR A 147 14.38 2.45 6.97
CA THR A 147 14.94 2.17 8.31
C THR A 147 16.44 1.94 8.27
N MET A 148 16.98 1.33 7.21
CA MET A 148 18.41 1.14 7.04
C MET A 148 19.12 2.46 6.73
N ASP A 149 18.54 3.34 5.89
CA ASP A 149 19.10 4.66 5.56
C ASP A 149 19.15 5.60 6.76
N MET A 150 18.14 5.52 7.65
CA MET A 150 18.10 6.31 8.87
C MET A 150 19.07 5.83 9.95
N GLN A 151 19.67 4.64 9.82
CA GLN A 151 20.65 4.10 10.76
C GLN A 151 22.05 4.74 10.59
N THR A 152 22.76 4.78 11.70
CA THR A 152 24.16 5.21 11.72
C THR A 152 25.15 4.04 11.78
N LYS A 153 24.65 2.81 11.87
CA LYS A 153 25.44 1.58 11.93
C LYS A 153 25.38 0.86 10.59
N SER A 154 26.43 0.06 10.29
CA SER A 154 26.41 -0.86 9.14
C SER A 154 25.36 -1.94 9.30
N VAL A 155 24.59 -2.22 8.25
CA VAL A 155 23.57 -3.27 8.27
C VAL A 155 24.19 -4.67 8.33
N PRO A 156 25.04 -5.07 7.37
CA PRO A 156 25.68 -6.38 7.39
C PRO A 156 26.88 -6.44 8.35
N MET A 157 27.24 -7.64 8.71
CA MET A 157 28.54 -7.88 9.32
C MET A 157 29.66 -7.47 8.36
N MET A 158 30.65 -6.74 8.87
CA MET A 158 31.85 -6.37 8.12
C MET A 158 33.11 -6.73 8.89
N ILE A 159 34.09 -7.31 8.20
CA ILE A 159 35.39 -7.65 8.76
C ILE A 159 36.44 -6.79 8.06
N THR A 160 37.20 -6.02 8.85
CA THR A 160 38.28 -5.15 8.37
C THR A 160 39.54 -5.41 9.19
N ALA A 161 40.68 -4.87 8.73
CA ALA A 161 41.93 -4.89 9.52
C ALA A 161 41.79 -4.17 10.88
N ALA A 162 40.83 -3.24 11.01
CA ALA A 162 40.56 -2.49 12.24
C ALA A 162 39.61 -3.24 13.21
N GLY A 163 39.00 -4.35 12.76
CA GLY A 163 38.10 -5.13 13.56
C GLY A 163 36.82 -5.54 12.85
N THR A 164 35.88 -6.17 13.58
CA THR A 164 34.62 -6.71 13.11
C THR A 164 33.46 -5.83 13.56
N LEU A 165 32.60 -5.42 12.61
CA LEU A 165 31.31 -4.81 12.88
C LEU A 165 30.26 -5.92 12.89
N MET A 166 29.46 -5.98 13.95
CA MET A 166 28.35 -6.94 14.05
C MET A 166 27.15 -6.48 13.22
N PRO A 167 26.35 -7.40 12.67
CA PRO A 167 25.19 -7.03 11.89
C PRO A 167 24.11 -6.36 12.76
N LEU A 168 23.31 -5.49 12.16
CA LEU A 168 22.14 -4.90 12.83
C LEU A 168 21.12 -5.97 13.19
N LYS A 169 20.41 -5.72 14.28
CA LYS A 169 19.27 -6.53 14.73
C LYS A 169 17.98 -5.81 14.46
N ALA A 170 17.07 -6.47 13.77
CA ALA A 170 15.78 -5.91 13.39
C ALA A 170 14.62 -6.76 13.95
N LEU A 171 13.62 -6.10 14.51
CA LEU A 171 12.36 -6.71 14.91
C LEU A 171 11.24 -6.21 13.99
N VAL A 172 10.48 -7.12 13.39
CA VAL A 172 9.30 -6.80 12.59
C VAL A 172 8.06 -7.36 13.28
N ILE A 173 7.14 -6.50 13.68
CA ILE A 173 5.89 -6.85 14.35
C ILE A 173 4.76 -6.81 13.32
N GLY A 174 4.17 -7.98 13.05
CA GLY A 174 3.22 -8.22 11.96
C GLY A 174 3.88 -8.90 10.77
N SER A 175 3.54 -10.18 10.56
CA SER A 175 4.07 -11.03 9.48
C SER A 175 3.05 -11.18 8.34
N GLY A 176 2.37 -10.07 7.98
CA GLY A 176 1.57 -9.98 6.76
C GLY A 176 2.47 -9.74 5.53
N VAL A 177 1.86 -9.43 4.38
CA VAL A 177 2.60 -9.19 3.12
C VAL A 177 3.71 -8.14 3.29
N SER A 178 3.40 -7.01 3.92
CA SER A 178 4.38 -5.93 4.16
C SER A 178 5.51 -6.38 5.10
N GLY A 179 5.14 -6.98 6.23
CA GLY A 179 6.13 -7.40 7.23
C GLY A 179 7.05 -8.49 6.70
N LEU A 180 6.52 -9.50 6.01
CA LEU A 180 7.34 -10.55 5.38
C LEU A 180 8.29 -9.96 4.33
N GLN A 181 7.84 -9.00 3.53
CA GLN A 181 8.72 -8.35 2.55
C GLN A 181 9.79 -7.48 3.22
N ALA A 182 9.44 -6.76 4.30
CA ALA A 182 10.41 -6.00 5.08
C ALA A 182 11.48 -6.93 5.67
N MET A 183 11.08 -8.05 6.30
CA MET A 183 12.00 -9.08 6.81
C MET A 183 12.91 -9.62 5.71
N ALA A 184 12.34 -10.02 4.56
CA ALA A 184 13.10 -10.54 3.43
C ALA A 184 14.15 -9.54 2.91
N THR A 185 13.81 -8.25 2.88
CA THR A 185 14.71 -7.19 2.43
C THR A 185 15.84 -6.97 3.44
N LEU A 186 15.51 -6.83 4.73
CA LEU A 186 16.49 -6.69 5.81
C LEU A 186 17.45 -7.89 5.86
N GLN A 187 16.92 -9.10 5.72
CA GLN A 187 17.71 -10.33 5.73
C GLN A 187 18.70 -10.39 4.56
N ARG A 188 18.26 -10.03 3.33
CA ARG A 188 19.13 -9.95 2.15
C ARG A 188 20.23 -8.91 2.30
N MET A 189 20.00 -7.85 3.06
CA MET A 189 20.99 -6.83 3.38
C MET A 189 21.93 -7.22 4.53
N GLY A 190 21.73 -8.41 5.12
CA GLY A 190 22.62 -8.98 6.13
C GLY A 190 22.27 -8.63 7.59
N ALA A 191 21.09 -8.08 7.85
CA ALA A 191 20.60 -7.90 9.22
C ALA A 191 20.22 -9.25 9.85
N GLN A 192 20.30 -9.36 11.17
CA GLN A 192 19.66 -10.41 11.93
C GLN A 192 18.22 -10.01 12.21
N VAL A 193 17.25 -10.83 11.76
CA VAL A 193 15.83 -10.45 11.76
C VAL A 193 15.01 -11.35 12.67
N TRP A 194 14.16 -10.73 13.48
CA TRP A 194 13.09 -11.37 14.24
C TRP A 194 11.75 -10.91 13.68
N GLY A 195 10.83 -11.86 13.47
CA GLY A 195 9.45 -11.59 13.06
C GLY A 195 8.48 -12.03 14.15
N SER A 196 7.41 -11.27 14.32
CA SER A 196 6.35 -11.58 15.29
C SER A 196 4.97 -11.47 14.65
N ASP A 197 4.08 -12.40 14.98
CA ASP A 197 2.66 -12.38 14.56
C ASP A 197 1.81 -13.10 15.61
N ILE A 198 0.52 -12.75 15.67
CA ILE A 198 -0.46 -13.44 16.52
C ILE A 198 -0.90 -14.78 15.93
N ARG A 199 -0.72 -14.98 14.62
CA ARG A 199 -1.13 -16.16 13.87
C ARG A 199 -0.01 -17.20 13.89
N PRO A 200 -0.27 -18.42 14.38
CA PRO A 200 0.75 -19.49 14.41
C PRO A 200 1.28 -19.84 13.01
N GLU A 201 0.45 -19.74 11.97
CA GLU A 201 0.82 -20.07 10.59
C GLU A 201 1.92 -19.14 10.03
N ALA A 202 2.08 -17.96 10.61
CA ALA A 202 3.12 -17.01 10.22
C ALA A 202 4.54 -17.50 10.58
N GLU A 203 4.67 -18.42 11.54
CA GLU A 203 5.95 -18.96 11.98
C GLU A 203 6.73 -19.62 10.85
N GLU A 204 6.08 -20.48 10.06
CA GLU A 204 6.71 -21.15 8.93
C GLU A 204 7.15 -20.14 7.86
N GLN A 205 6.30 -19.13 7.58
CA GLN A 205 6.62 -18.08 6.62
C GLN A 205 7.84 -17.26 7.04
N VAL A 206 7.91 -16.86 8.32
CA VAL A 206 9.05 -16.11 8.87
C VAL A 206 10.32 -16.94 8.81
N LYS A 207 10.28 -18.19 9.26
CA LYS A 207 11.42 -19.11 9.26
C LYS A 207 11.93 -19.41 7.85
N SER A 208 11.05 -19.50 6.86
CA SER A 208 11.42 -19.73 5.45
C SER A 208 12.25 -18.59 4.85
N LEU A 209 12.15 -17.37 5.40
CA LEU A 209 12.98 -16.22 5.04
C LEU A 209 14.36 -16.23 5.70
N GLY A 210 14.65 -17.18 6.60
CA GLY A 210 15.84 -17.21 7.43
C GLY A 210 15.78 -16.31 8.67
N ALA A 211 14.59 -15.78 9.00
CA ALA A 211 14.37 -14.96 10.18
C ALA A 211 13.95 -15.82 11.40
N HIS A 212 14.12 -15.28 12.60
CA HIS A 212 13.69 -15.90 13.85
C HIS A 212 12.24 -15.52 14.14
N PHE A 213 11.38 -16.48 14.46
CA PHE A 213 10.02 -16.20 14.88
C PHE A 213 9.92 -16.08 16.41
N ILE A 214 9.19 -15.09 16.88
CA ILE A 214 8.79 -14.93 18.28
C ILE A 214 7.27 -14.73 18.37
N SER A 215 6.68 -15.13 19.49
CA SER A 215 5.25 -14.86 19.72
C SER A 215 5.01 -13.35 19.93
N SER A 216 3.78 -12.90 19.67
CA SER A 216 3.38 -11.49 19.87
C SER A 216 3.08 -11.16 21.34
N GLN A 217 3.41 -12.03 22.28
CA GLN A 217 3.24 -11.74 23.69
C GLN A 217 4.19 -10.61 24.12
N PRO A 218 3.71 -9.64 24.91
CA PRO A 218 4.52 -8.51 25.34
C PRO A 218 5.86 -8.90 25.98
N GLU A 219 5.88 -10.01 26.71
CA GLU A 219 7.07 -10.52 27.38
C GLU A 219 8.16 -10.95 26.39
N GLU A 220 7.76 -11.60 25.28
CA GLU A 220 8.70 -12.04 24.25
C GLU A 220 9.22 -10.84 23.43
N ILE A 221 8.34 -9.91 23.09
CA ILE A 221 8.73 -8.66 22.41
C ILE A 221 9.71 -7.87 23.30
N ASN A 222 9.42 -7.72 24.59
CA ASN A 222 10.27 -6.99 25.54
C ASN A 222 11.66 -7.61 25.74
N LYS A 223 11.85 -8.91 25.51
CA LYS A 223 13.17 -9.55 25.51
C LYS A 223 14.04 -9.15 24.32
N ILE A 224 13.42 -8.86 23.17
CA ILE A 224 14.13 -8.54 21.93
C ILE A 224 14.38 -7.06 21.77
N LEU A 225 13.44 -6.19 22.18
CA LEU A 225 13.50 -4.73 22.02
C LEU A 225 14.81 -4.09 22.50
N PRO A 226 15.40 -4.46 23.67
CA PRO A 226 16.66 -3.86 24.15
C PRO A 226 17.86 -4.07 23.24
N ASN A 227 17.74 -5.00 22.29
CA ASN A 227 18.79 -5.32 21.31
C ASN A 227 18.40 -4.99 19.87
N SER A 228 17.23 -4.36 19.65
CA SER A 228 16.72 -4.07 18.30
C SER A 228 17.19 -2.69 17.83
N ASP A 229 18.08 -2.68 16.85
CA ASP A 229 18.54 -1.43 16.20
C ASP A 229 17.45 -0.87 15.25
N ILE A 230 16.63 -1.76 14.68
CA ILE A 230 15.50 -1.42 13.81
C ILE A 230 14.25 -2.12 14.33
N VAL A 231 13.13 -1.39 14.42
CA VAL A 231 11.80 -1.96 14.69
C VAL A 231 10.83 -1.49 13.62
N ILE A 232 10.16 -2.43 12.94
CA ILE A 232 9.10 -2.13 11.97
C ILE A 232 7.80 -2.70 12.48
N THR A 233 6.75 -1.88 12.55
CA THR A 233 5.40 -2.34 12.87
C THR A 233 4.53 -2.32 11.62
N ALA A 234 3.89 -3.45 11.30
CA ALA A 234 3.14 -3.69 10.08
C ALA A 234 1.82 -4.44 10.37
N VAL A 235 1.13 -4.04 11.45
CA VAL A 235 -0.12 -4.67 11.88
C VAL A 235 -1.31 -3.80 11.48
N SER A 236 -2.17 -4.32 10.62
CA SER A 236 -3.42 -3.67 10.24
C SER A 236 -4.56 -4.69 10.19
N VAL A 237 -5.75 -4.25 10.59
CA VAL A 237 -7.00 -4.99 10.45
C VAL A 237 -7.93 -4.13 9.61
N LEU A 238 -8.38 -4.64 8.47
CA LEU A 238 -9.11 -3.87 7.46
C LEU A 238 -10.42 -3.25 7.98
N SER A 239 -11.10 -3.94 8.90
CA SER A 239 -12.41 -3.56 9.43
C SER A 239 -12.36 -2.88 10.79
N GLU A 240 -11.17 -2.65 11.35
CA GLU A 240 -11.01 -2.16 12.72
C GLU A 240 -10.02 -0.99 12.78
N LYS A 241 -10.04 -0.27 13.90
CA LYS A 241 -9.01 0.72 14.20
C LYS A 241 -7.65 0.02 14.25
N VAL A 242 -6.63 0.66 13.69
CA VAL A 242 -5.24 0.16 13.74
C VAL A 242 -4.85 -0.15 15.19
N PRO A 243 -4.45 -1.40 15.50
CA PRO A 243 -4.11 -1.77 16.87
C PRO A 243 -2.77 -1.14 17.29
N GLN A 244 -2.70 -0.66 18.51
CA GLN A 244 -1.45 -0.24 19.11
C GLN A 244 -0.66 -1.48 19.54
N VAL A 245 0.57 -1.64 19.03
CA VAL A 245 1.44 -2.81 19.31
C VAL A 245 2.75 -2.43 20.01
N LEU A 246 3.10 -1.15 20.02
CA LEU A 246 4.25 -0.60 20.74
C LEU A 246 3.82 0.58 21.60
N SER A 247 4.04 0.46 22.92
CA SER A 247 3.78 1.52 23.89
C SER A 247 4.95 2.50 23.99
N LYS A 248 4.67 3.68 24.52
CA LYS A 248 5.71 4.68 24.86
C LYS A 248 6.76 4.12 25.82
N GLN A 249 6.38 3.24 26.75
CA GLN A 249 7.31 2.59 27.68
C GLN A 249 8.27 1.65 26.94
N GLN A 250 7.79 0.91 25.97
CA GLN A 250 8.61 0.00 25.14
C GLN A 250 9.61 0.75 24.26
N LEU A 251 9.29 1.97 23.82
CA LEU A 251 10.24 2.80 23.09
C LEU A 251 11.44 3.24 23.97
N GLN A 252 11.26 3.34 25.28
CA GLN A 252 12.34 3.72 26.21
C GLN A 252 13.35 2.61 26.48
N ILE A 253 13.01 1.34 26.21
CA ILE A 253 13.94 0.23 26.40
C ILE A 253 14.75 -0.11 25.13
N LEU A 254 14.48 0.57 24.02
CA LEU A 254 15.27 0.46 22.79
C LEU A 254 16.72 0.92 23.00
N PRO A 255 17.69 0.40 22.25
CA PRO A 255 19.05 0.93 22.31
C PRO A 255 19.09 2.36 21.74
N ARG A 256 20.01 3.18 22.26
CA ARG A 256 20.20 4.55 21.75
C ARG A 256 20.53 4.54 20.25
N GLY A 257 19.85 5.36 19.50
CA GLY A 257 19.97 5.44 18.04
C GLY A 257 19.14 4.40 17.28
N ALA A 258 18.22 3.67 17.96
CA ALA A 258 17.29 2.78 17.30
C ALA A 258 16.39 3.54 16.33
N VAL A 259 16.00 2.89 15.25
CA VAL A 259 15.04 3.39 14.26
C VAL A 259 13.75 2.57 14.33
N VAL A 260 12.64 3.25 14.53
CA VAL A 260 11.29 2.67 14.54
C VAL A 260 10.52 3.17 13.32
N LEU A 261 9.86 2.28 12.61
CA LEU A 261 8.97 2.65 11.51
C LEU A 261 7.60 2.01 11.71
N ASP A 262 6.58 2.86 11.81
CA ASP A 262 5.18 2.47 11.89
C ASP A 262 4.54 2.56 10.48
N MET A 263 4.30 1.41 9.88
CA MET A 263 3.72 1.32 8.53
C MET A 263 2.19 1.48 8.50
N ALA A 264 1.54 1.46 9.64
CA ALA A 264 0.08 1.50 9.73
C ALA A 264 -0.47 2.85 10.21
N GLY A 265 0.41 3.76 10.66
CA GLY A 265 0.02 5.08 11.15
C GLY A 265 -0.71 5.07 12.50
N GLY A 266 -0.54 4.01 13.31
CA GLY A 266 -1.24 3.87 14.59
C GLY A 266 -0.78 2.69 15.44
N ASN A 267 0.22 1.94 14.98
CA ASN A 267 0.77 0.82 15.74
C ASN A 267 1.65 1.27 16.91
N VAL A 268 2.22 2.47 16.85
CA VAL A 268 3.09 3.03 17.88
C VAL A 268 2.36 4.15 18.62
N GLU A 269 2.27 4.06 19.94
CA GLU A 269 1.48 4.97 20.80
C GLU A 269 1.77 6.46 20.55
N THR A 270 3.03 6.81 20.27
CA THR A 270 3.47 8.20 20.04
C THR A 270 3.61 8.56 18.57
N GLY A 271 3.33 7.62 17.68
CA GLY A 271 3.41 7.83 16.22
C GLY A 271 2.33 8.80 15.73
N ILE A 272 2.70 9.66 14.80
CA ILE A 272 1.76 10.52 14.07
C ILE A 272 2.01 10.27 12.59
N ASP A 273 1.01 9.77 11.87
CA ASP A 273 1.13 9.41 10.47
C ASP A 273 1.65 10.58 9.62
N GLY A 274 2.59 10.30 8.73
CA GLY A 274 3.30 11.29 7.92
C GLY A 274 4.37 12.09 8.67
N ARG A 275 4.77 11.71 9.89
CA ARG A 275 5.76 12.45 10.68
C ARG A 275 6.94 11.61 11.14
N LEU A 276 8.11 12.26 11.13
CA LEU A 276 9.33 11.80 11.78
C LEU A 276 9.48 12.49 13.15
N LEU A 277 9.54 11.68 14.21
CA LEU A 277 10.01 12.10 15.54
C LEU A 277 11.47 11.69 15.67
N ASP A 278 12.38 12.65 15.78
CA ASP A 278 13.81 12.42 15.97
C ASP A 278 14.21 13.01 17.32
N ASN A 279 14.64 12.17 18.23
CA ASN A 279 15.11 12.56 19.54
C ASN A 279 16.46 11.89 19.86
N GLU A 280 17.08 12.24 20.97
CA GLU A 280 18.40 11.70 21.33
C GLU A 280 18.43 10.20 21.57
N HIS A 281 17.27 9.57 21.78
CA HIS A 281 17.18 8.14 22.13
C HIS A 281 16.84 7.27 20.91
N TYR A 282 15.81 7.64 20.14
CA TYR A 282 15.37 6.91 18.95
C TYR A 282 14.81 7.84 17.88
N LYS A 283 14.73 7.35 16.64
CA LYS A 283 13.95 7.95 15.55
C LYS A 283 12.69 7.14 15.33
N LEU A 284 11.54 7.80 15.21
CA LEU A 284 10.26 7.17 14.90
C LEU A 284 9.66 7.84 13.67
N LEU A 285 9.63 7.12 12.55
CA LEU A 285 8.86 7.48 11.37
C LEU A 285 7.53 6.73 11.39
N SER A 286 6.43 7.44 11.25
CA SER A 286 5.12 6.84 11.04
C SER A 286 4.64 7.23 9.64
N ASP A 287 4.43 6.25 8.75
CA ASP A 287 4.06 6.49 7.36
C ASP A 287 3.26 5.31 6.79
N SER A 288 1.98 5.53 6.55
CA SER A 288 1.07 4.55 5.98
C SER A 288 1.06 4.54 4.43
N HIS A 289 1.83 5.43 3.77
CA HIS A 289 1.77 5.65 2.34
C HIS A 289 3.04 5.24 1.58
N LEU A 290 3.90 4.43 2.17
CA LEU A 290 5.22 4.03 1.67
C LEU A 290 5.23 3.44 0.25
N ALA A 291 4.12 2.83 -0.21
CA ALA A 291 4.01 2.35 -1.58
C ALA A 291 4.07 3.48 -2.60
N SER A 292 3.58 4.69 -2.26
CA SER A 292 3.64 5.87 -3.12
C SER A 292 5.07 6.33 -3.39
N ASP A 293 5.99 6.07 -2.48
CA ASP A 293 7.41 6.40 -2.62
C ASP A 293 8.19 5.46 -3.56
N VAL A 294 7.61 4.31 -3.93
CA VAL A 294 8.14 3.40 -4.95
C VAL A 294 7.32 3.56 -6.23
N THR A 295 7.13 4.80 -6.61
CA THR A 295 6.08 5.34 -7.48
C THR A 295 5.92 4.60 -8.79
N GLU A 296 7.00 4.42 -9.56
CA GLU A 296 6.95 3.76 -10.87
C GLU A 296 6.56 2.29 -10.74
N SER A 297 7.25 1.53 -9.88
CA SER A 297 6.95 0.10 -9.66
C SER A 297 5.55 -0.11 -9.08
N ALA A 298 5.12 0.77 -8.17
CA ALA A 298 3.80 0.71 -7.56
C ALA A 298 2.70 1.01 -8.58
N SER A 299 2.91 2.00 -9.45
CA SER A 299 2.00 2.30 -10.56
C SER A 299 1.93 1.15 -11.57
N MET A 300 3.08 0.53 -11.89
CA MET A 300 3.12 -0.64 -12.78
C MET A 300 2.30 -1.81 -12.25
N LEU A 301 2.47 -2.17 -10.96
CA LEU A 301 1.72 -3.28 -10.37
C LEU A 301 0.23 -2.94 -10.22
N HIS A 302 -0.10 -1.74 -9.73
CA HIS A 302 -1.48 -1.29 -9.61
C HIS A 302 -2.19 -1.29 -10.97
N SER A 303 -1.56 -0.72 -11.98
CA SER A 303 -2.11 -0.64 -13.32
C SER A 303 -2.33 -2.03 -13.96
N ARG A 304 -1.46 -2.99 -13.65
CA ARG A 304 -1.65 -4.39 -14.07
C ARG A 304 -2.85 -5.03 -13.37
N ASN A 305 -3.03 -4.80 -12.06
CA ASN A 305 -4.22 -5.25 -11.34
C ASN A 305 -5.50 -4.64 -11.94
N VAL A 306 -5.49 -3.33 -12.25
CA VAL A 306 -6.61 -2.62 -12.92
C VAL A 306 -6.92 -3.23 -14.28
N TYR A 307 -5.89 -3.48 -15.11
CA TYR A 307 -6.08 -4.12 -16.41
C TYR A 307 -6.72 -5.51 -16.27
N ASN A 308 -6.20 -6.34 -15.38
CA ASN A 308 -6.75 -7.69 -15.14
C ASN A 308 -8.20 -7.62 -14.66
N PHE A 309 -8.53 -6.63 -13.83
CA PHE A 309 -9.90 -6.39 -13.39
C PHE A 309 -10.82 -6.05 -14.57
N ILE A 310 -10.44 -5.07 -15.40
CA ILE A 310 -11.23 -4.63 -16.57
C ILE A 310 -11.40 -5.78 -17.57
N LYS A 311 -10.32 -6.49 -17.88
CA LYS A 311 -10.34 -7.66 -18.77
C LYS A 311 -11.29 -8.76 -18.32
N ARG A 312 -11.45 -8.93 -17.02
CA ARG A 312 -12.29 -9.97 -16.39
C ARG A 312 -13.61 -9.41 -15.86
N PHE A 313 -13.97 -8.17 -16.16
CA PHE A 313 -15.10 -7.46 -15.55
C PHE A 313 -16.39 -8.28 -15.57
N ASP A 314 -16.77 -8.82 -16.73
CA ASP A 314 -18.00 -9.61 -16.85
C ASP A 314 -17.94 -10.96 -16.10
N ALA A 315 -16.75 -11.55 -15.98
CA ALA A 315 -16.55 -12.76 -15.19
C ALA A 315 -16.64 -12.47 -13.68
N ILE A 316 -16.04 -11.35 -13.24
CA ILE A 316 -16.09 -10.89 -11.85
C ILE A 316 -17.54 -10.56 -11.45
N LYS A 317 -18.31 -9.91 -12.31
CA LYS A 317 -19.75 -9.64 -12.08
C LYS A 317 -20.58 -10.91 -11.86
N LYS A 318 -20.20 -12.02 -12.49
CA LYS A 318 -20.87 -13.32 -12.35
C LYS A 318 -20.41 -14.09 -11.11
N ASP A 319 -19.27 -13.78 -10.55
CA ASP A 319 -18.78 -14.37 -9.30
C ASP A 319 -19.47 -13.68 -8.10
N LYS A 320 -20.56 -14.28 -7.63
CA LYS A 320 -21.39 -13.70 -6.56
C LYS A 320 -20.61 -13.42 -5.27
N GLU A 321 -19.64 -14.28 -4.93
CA GLU A 321 -18.83 -14.14 -3.71
C GLU A 321 -17.92 -12.90 -3.80
N VAL A 322 -17.28 -12.68 -4.95
CA VAL A 322 -16.43 -11.53 -5.18
C VAL A 322 -17.26 -10.26 -5.37
N TRP A 323 -18.31 -10.35 -6.21
CA TRP A 323 -19.12 -9.20 -6.59
C TRP A 323 -19.83 -8.55 -5.41
N SER A 324 -20.46 -9.36 -4.53
CA SER A 324 -21.16 -8.85 -3.36
C SER A 324 -20.26 -8.13 -2.35
N GLN A 325 -18.98 -8.41 -2.36
CA GLN A 325 -18.01 -7.76 -1.48
C GLN A 325 -17.45 -6.49 -2.09
N ILE A 326 -17.03 -6.53 -3.37
CA ILE A 326 -16.34 -5.42 -4.01
C ILE A 326 -17.29 -4.28 -4.42
N LEU A 327 -18.53 -4.58 -4.84
CA LEU A 327 -19.51 -3.57 -5.21
C LEU A 327 -20.13 -2.95 -3.94
N TRP A 328 -19.50 -1.91 -3.44
CA TRP A 328 -19.86 -1.30 -2.16
C TRP A 328 -21.22 -0.60 -2.19
N THR A 329 -21.59 0.05 -3.29
CA THR A 329 -22.85 0.80 -3.40
C THR A 329 -24.12 -0.06 -3.42
N GLN A 330 -24.01 -1.37 -3.62
CA GLN A 330 -25.11 -2.34 -3.50
C GLN A 330 -25.04 -3.18 -2.22
N ALA A 331 -24.04 -2.92 -1.34
CA ALA A 331 -24.01 -3.59 -0.04
C ALA A 331 -25.33 -3.29 0.71
N GLU A 332 -26.10 -4.33 1.01
CA GLU A 332 -27.35 -4.23 1.75
C GLU A 332 -27.12 -3.54 3.09
N LYS A 333 -28.11 -2.74 3.49
CA LYS A 333 -28.15 -2.01 4.77
C LYS A 333 -28.12 -2.94 5.97
#